data_1ad651911821b677ce4bfd32e47a63ae
#
_entry.id   1ad651911821b677ce4bfd32e47a63ae
#
_cell.length_a   1.000
_cell.length_b   1.000
_cell.length_c   1.000
_cell.angle_alpha   90.00
_cell.angle_beta   90.00
_cell.angle_gamma   90.00
#
_symmetry.space_group_name_H-M   'P 1'
#
loop_
_entity.id
_entity.type
_entity.pdbx_description
1 polymer ?
#
loop_
_entity_poly.entity_id
_entity_poly.type
_entity_poly.pdbx_seq_one_letter_code
_entity_poly.pdbx_strand_id
1 'polypeptide(L)'
;IYPPADTNRFKLVEGENREAIRKQFGFDESETVFLFPSTGHKRKGLDLLADFFENTTLPVKLAVAGSPLPRPMKNVLELGFCTDMPMLYRAVDYTIMASLYEPFGLVGVESILSGTPVVLSSNMACTEVINANAGLFFSRDDGKTLSHAIERAVTLKNEGKSKLTEPFSALAFDPHLNTHMQEVQRLLQQLPL
;
A
#
# COMPACT_ATOMS: atom_id res chain seq x y z
N ILE A 1 -11.68 -0.27 18.22
CA ILE A 1 -10.31 -0.82 18.27
C ILE A 1 -9.90 -1.22 16.87
N TYR A 2 -8.71 -0.81 16.44
CA TYR A 2 -8.16 -1.22 15.16
C TYR A 2 -7.28 -2.47 15.31
N PRO A 3 -7.18 -3.33 14.27
CA PRO A 3 -6.35 -4.53 14.34
C PRO A 3 -4.86 -4.16 14.40
N PRO A 4 -4.05 -4.91 15.16
CA PRO A 4 -2.61 -4.68 15.24
C PRO A 4 -1.91 -5.15 13.96
N ALA A 5 -0.70 -4.64 13.72
CA ALA A 5 0.19 -5.10 12.67
C ALA A 5 1.48 -5.70 13.27
N ASP A 6 2.18 -6.53 12.51
CA ASP A 6 3.48 -7.07 12.93
C ASP A 6 4.59 -6.01 12.74
N THR A 7 4.75 -5.14 13.74
CA THR A 7 5.72 -4.05 13.74
C THR A 7 7.18 -4.52 13.80
N ASN A 8 7.44 -5.78 14.15
CA ASN A 8 8.78 -6.36 14.08
C ASN A 8 9.17 -6.74 12.66
N ARG A 9 8.19 -7.18 11.89
CA ARG A 9 8.34 -7.59 10.49
C ARG A 9 8.27 -6.41 9.54
N PHE A 10 7.25 -5.56 9.67
CA PHE A 10 7.02 -4.39 8.83
C PHE A 10 7.64 -3.15 9.50
N LYS A 11 8.79 -2.71 8.99
CA LYS A 11 9.55 -1.58 9.54
C LYS A 11 10.57 -1.06 8.52
N LEU A 12 11.08 0.12 8.79
CA LEU A 12 12.27 0.62 8.11
C LEU A 12 13.48 -0.24 8.45
N VAL A 13 14.42 -0.33 7.49
CA VAL A 13 15.70 -1.02 7.66
C VAL A 13 16.80 -0.03 7.34
N GLU A 14 17.62 0.30 8.35
CA GLU A 14 18.75 1.21 8.19
C GLU A 14 19.81 0.61 7.26
N GLY A 15 20.40 1.46 6.40
CA GLY A 15 21.47 1.06 5.49
C GLY A 15 21.03 0.14 4.35
N GLU A 16 19.71 -0.10 4.18
CA GLU A 16 19.22 -0.92 3.08
C GLU A 16 19.47 -0.24 1.73
N ASN A 17 20.06 -0.97 0.80
CA ASN A 17 20.29 -0.49 -0.57
C ASN A 17 19.02 -0.69 -1.41
N ARG A 18 18.13 0.29 -1.39
CA ARG A 18 16.87 0.26 -2.13
C ARG A 18 17.07 0.10 -3.65
N GLU A 19 18.09 0.73 -4.22
CA GLU A 19 18.37 0.63 -5.66
C GLU A 19 18.71 -0.83 -6.06
N ALA A 20 19.53 -1.51 -5.26
CA ALA A 20 19.86 -2.91 -5.49
C ALA A 20 18.60 -3.80 -5.41
N ILE A 21 17.71 -3.54 -4.46
CA ILE A 21 16.44 -4.27 -4.33
C ILE A 21 15.54 -4.00 -5.54
N ARG A 22 15.38 -2.74 -5.95
CA ARG A 22 14.60 -2.38 -7.15
C ARG A 22 15.10 -3.10 -8.39
N LYS A 23 16.42 -3.13 -8.58
CA LYS A 23 17.06 -3.84 -9.70
C LYS A 23 16.77 -5.34 -9.67
N GLN A 24 16.75 -5.95 -8.49
CA GLN A 24 16.40 -7.38 -8.32
C GLN A 24 14.97 -7.69 -8.79
N PHE A 25 14.02 -6.75 -8.60
CA PHE A 25 12.65 -6.89 -9.06
C PHE A 25 12.41 -6.36 -10.49
N GLY A 26 13.44 -5.84 -11.16
CA GLY A 26 13.32 -5.25 -12.50
C GLY A 26 12.58 -3.92 -12.53
N PHE A 27 12.61 -3.16 -11.44
CA PHE A 27 12.00 -1.82 -11.36
C PHE A 27 12.94 -0.76 -11.90
N ASP A 28 12.46 0.02 -12.88
CA ASP A 28 13.20 1.16 -13.44
C ASP A 28 13.09 2.38 -12.51
N GLU A 29 14.21 3.08 -12.30
CA GLU A 29 14.23 4.30 -11.46
C GLU A 29 13.46 5.47 -12.07
N SER A 30 13.32 5.51 -13.40
CA SER A 30 12.53 6.52 -14.09
C SER A 30 11.02 6.31 -13.94
N GLU A 31 10.57 5.09 -13.62
CA GLU A 31 9.16 4.75 -13.41
C GLU A 31 8.75 4.91 -11.94
N THR A 32 7.52 5.39 -11.72
CA THR A 32 6.88 5.31 -10.41
C THR A 32 6.23 3.94 -10.26
N VAL A 33 6.72 3.14 -9.32
CA VAL A 33 6.26 1.76 -9.12
C VAL A 33 5.21 1.70 -8.02
N PHE A 34 4.04 1.16 -8.38
CA PHE A 34 2.92 0.91 -7.48
C PHE A 34 2.82 -0.58 -7.21
N LEU A 35 2.90 -0.98 -5.94
CA LEU A 35 2.71 -2.36 -5.53
C LEU A 35 1.23 -2.67 -5.31
N PHE A 36 0.75 -3.75 -5.90
CA PHE A 36 -0.58 -4.28 -5.71
C PHE A 36 -0.52 -5.70 -5.15
N PRO A 37 -0.55 -5.89 -3.82
CA PRO A 37 -0.59 -7.20 -3.19
C PRO A 37 -1.97 -7.85 -3.38
N SER A 38 -2.05 -8.94 -4.13
CA SER A 38 -3.35 -9.52 -4.46
C SER A 38 -3.33 -11.04 -4.67
N THR A 39 -4.09 -11.74 -3.82
CA THR A 39 -4.48 -13.15 -4.03
C THR A 39 -5.94 -13.30 -4.48
N GLY A 40 -6.68 -12.17 -4.59
CA GLY A 40 -8.08 -12.12 -4.98
C GLY A 40 -8.35 -10.90 -5.86
N HIS A 41 -7.87 -10.93 -7.10
CA HIS A 41 -7.80 -9.80 -8.01
C HIS A 41 -9.12 -9.03 -8.18
N LYS A 42 -10.23 -9.75 -8.40
CA LYS A 42 -11.55 -9.13 -8.58
C LYS A 42 -11.98 -8.33 -7.36
N ARG A 43 -11.91 -8.93 -6.16
CA ARG A 43 -12.28 -8.26 -4.91
C ARG A 43 -11.39 -7.05 -4.61
N LYS A 44 -10.11 -7.18 -4.92
CA LYS A 44 -9.10 -6.12 -4.68
C LYS A 44 -9.03 -5.05 -5.76
N GLY A 45 -9.80 -5.21 -6.86
CA GLY A 45 -10.01 -4.19 -7.87
C GLY A 45 -8.94 -4.10 -8.94
N LEU A 46 -8.33 -5.25 -9.31
CA LEU A 46 -7.36 -5.29 -10.41
C LEU A 46 -7.92 -4.73 -11.70
N ASP A 47 -9.20 -4.99 -12.01
CA ASP A 47 -9.81 -4.55 -13.27
C ASP A 47 -9.76 -3.02 -13.43
N LEU A 48 -10.08 -2.27 -12.34
CA LEU A 48 -10.02 -0.81 -12.35
C LEU A 48 -8.58 -0.30 -12.50
N LEU A 49 -7.62 -0.93 -11.79
CA LEU A 49 -6.21 -0.55 -11.87
C LEU A 49 -5.63 -0.90 -13.24
N ALA A 50 -5.91 -2.10 -13.74
CA ALA A 50 -5.43 -2.54 -15.05
C ALA A 50 -5.91 -1.63 -16.18
N ASP A 51 -7.19 -1.23 -16.16
CA ASP A 51 -7.72 -0.29 -17.15
C ASP A 51 -6.93 1.03 -17.16
N PHE A 52 -6.63 1.59 -15.99
CA PHE A 52 -5.81 2.80 -15.92
C PHE A 52 -4.37 2.56 -16.42
N PHE A 53 -3.69 1.51 -15.89
CA PHE A 53 -2.27 1.30 -16.20
C PHE A 53 -2.02 0.92 -17.66
N GLU A 54 -2.92 0.19 -18.30
CA GLU A 54 -2.81 -0.18 -19.72
C GLU A 54 -2.99 1.04 -20.66
N ASN A 55 -3.81 2.03 -20.26
CA ASN A 55 -4.17 3.17 -21.11
C ASN A 55 -3.38 4.45 -20.82
N THR A 56 -2.62 4.51 -19.73
CA THR A 56 -1.85 5.71 -19.36
C THR A 56 -0.56 5.86 -20.18
N THR A 57 -0.14 7.12 -20.38
CA THR A 57 1.18 7.51 -20.91
C THR A 57 2.17 7.93 -19.83
N LEU A 58 1.74 7.97 -18.57
CA LEU A 58 2.62 8.29 -17.45
C LEU A 58 3.73 7.21 -17.28
N PRO A 59 4.91 7.59 -16.78
CA PRO A 59 6.00 6.65 -16.50
C PRO A 59 5.70 5.89 -15.19
N VAL A 60 4.73 4.98 -15.25
CA VAL A 60 4.26 4.20 -14.09
C VAL A 60 4.27 2.71 -14.36
N LYS A 61 4.45 1.92 -13.31
CA LYS A 61 4.41 0.46 -13.33
C LYS A 61 3.53 -0.05 -12.18
N LEU A 62 2.61 -0.97 -12.49
CA LEU A 62 1.88 -1.74 -11.48
C LEU A 62 2.58 -3.08 -11.25
N ALA A 63 3.19 -3.26 -10.09
CA ALA A 63 3.82 -4.51 -9.69
C ALA A 63 2.82 -5.36 -8.89
N VAL A 64 2.41 -6.48 -9.43
CA VAL A 64 1.39 -7.37 -8.83
C VAL A 64 2.07 -8.53 -8.12
N ALA A 65 1.95 -8.57 -6.79
CA ALA A 65 2.46 -9.65 -5.96
C ALA A 65 1.31 -10.54 -5.47
N GLY A 66 1.38 -11.84 -5.74
CA GLY A 66 0.38 -12.82 -5.32
C GLY A 66 -0.05 -13.78 -6.42
N SER A 67 -1.36 -13.90 -6.66
CA SER A 67 -1.90 -14.79 -7.68
C SER A 67 -1.47 -14.39 -9.10
N PRO A 68 -1.38 -15.33 -10.04
CA PRO A 68 -1.07 -15.05 -11.43
C PRO A 68 -2.08 -14.08 -12.07
N LEU A 69 -1.60 -13.26 -12.98
CA LEU A 69 -2.45 -12.38 -13.77
C LEU A 69 -3.31 -13.18 -14.75
N PRO A 70 -4.55 -12.75 -15.05
CA PRO A 70 -5.41 -13.44 -16.01
C PRO A 70 -4.87 -13.38 -17.46
N ARG A 71 -4.05 -12.39 -17.76
CA ARG A 71 -3.35 -12.18 -19.03
C ARG A 71 -2.18 -11.22 -18.86
N PRO A 72 -1.21 -11.18 -19.78
CA PRO A 72 -0.24 -10.09 -19.85
C PRO A 72 -0.95 -8.74 -20.08
N MET A 73 -0.47 -7.68 -19.40
CA MET A 73 -1.03 -6.33 -19.47
C MET A 73 0.09 -5.31 -19.60
N LYS A 74 -0.11 -4.26 -20.40
CA LYS A 74 0.85 -3.18 -20.57
C LYS A 74 1.03 -2.43 -19.23
N ASN A 75 2.25 -2.04 -18.91
CA ASN A 75 2.63 -1.35 -17.66
C ASN A 75 2.31 -2.13 -16.38
N VAL A 76 2.01 -3.44 -16.48
CA VAL A 76 1.76 -4.33 -15.33
C VAL A 76 2.81 -5.42 -15.31
N LEU A 77 3.47 -5.57 -14.17
CA LEU A 77 4.50 -6.59 -13.94
C LEU A 77 3.99 -7.62 -12.95
N GLU A 78 3.96 -8.89 -13.35
CA GLU A 78 3.64 -9.99 -12.47
C GLU A 78 4.89 -10.42 -11.69
N LEU A 79 4.84 -10.35 -10.36
CA LEU A 79 5.93 -10.77 -9.48
C LEU A 79 5.72 -12.20 -8.93
N GLY A 80 4.50 -12.74 -9.07
CA GLY A 80 4.14 -13.99 -8.43
C GLY A 80 4.04 -13.88 -6.90
N PHE A 81 4.12 -15.02 -6.24
CA PHE A 81 4.03 -15.06 -4.78
C PHE A 81 5.35 -14.61 -4.15
N CYS A 82 5.31 -13.54 -3.37
CA CYS A 82 6.47 -12.99 -2.66
C CYS A 82 6.41 -13.33 -1.18
N THR A 83 7.46 -13.99 -0.66
CA THR A 83 7.58 -14.35 0.77
C THR A 83 8.08 -13.20 1.63
N ASP A 84 8.91 -12.30 1.05
CA ASP A 84 9.43 -11.11 1.73
C ASP A 84 8.68 -9.85 1.29
N MET A 85 7.43 -9.75 1.72
CA MET A 85 6.61 -8.56 1.49
C MET A 85 7.19 -7.27 2.10
N PRO A 86 7.80 -7.28 3.31
CA PRO A 86 8.45 -6.09 3.83
C PRO A 86 9.52 -5.50 2.92
N MET A 87 10.40 -6.33 2.35
CA MET A 87 11.41 -5.88 1.39
C MET A 87 10.75 -5.30 0.13
N LEU A 88 9.69 -5.94 -0.37
CA LEU A 88 8.98 -5.46 -1.55
C LEU A 88 8.27 -4.12 -1.30
N TYR A 89 7.65 -3.91 -0.13
CA TYR A 89 7.11 -2.60 0.25
C TYR A 89 8.20 -1.52 0.21
N ARG A 90 9.37 -1.77 0.79
CA ARG A 90 10.47 -0.79 0.80
C ARG A 90 11.02 -0.48 -0.59
N ALA A 91 10.94 -1.42 -1.54
CA ALA A 91 11.42 -1.26 -2.90
C ALA A 91 10.56 -0.35 -3.77
N VAL A 92 9.23 -0.36 -3.60
CA VAL A 92 8.29 0.40 -4.43
C VAL A 92 8.12 1.85 -3.98
N ASP A 93 7.46 2.67 -4.78
CA ASP A 93 7.19 4.07 -4.43
C ASP A 93 5.88 4.23 -3.67
N TYR A 94 4.88 3.42 -4.01
CA TYR A 94 3.56 3.40 -3.37
C TYR A 94 3.00 1.99 -3.33
N THR A 95 2.15 1.71 -2.34
CA THR A 95 1.23 0.57 -2.41
C THR A 95 -0.13 1.08 -2.86
N ILE A 96 -0.75 0.40 -3.82
CA ILE A 96 -2.05 0.79 -4.37
C ILE A 96 -3.09 -0.31 -4.17
N MET A 97 -4.30 0.06 -3.74
CA MET A 97 -5.42 -0.85 -3.58
C MET A 97 -6.72 -0.18 -4.03
N ALA A 98 -7.49 -0.90 -4.85
CA ALA A 98 -8.79 -0.47 -5.35
C ALA A 98 -9.89 -1.45 -4.90
N SER A 99 -9.88 -1.86 -3.63
CA SER A 99 -10.74 -2.92 -3.12
C SER A 99 -12.23 -2.58 -3.23
N LEU A 100 -13.03 -3.53 -3.71
CA LEU A 100 -14.49 -3.46 -3.65
C LEU A 100 -14.98 -3.54 -2.20
N TYR A 101 -14.36 -4.42 -1.44
CA TYR A 101 -14.62 -4.65 -0.03
C TYR A 101 -13.32 -5.04 0.67
N GLU A 102 -12.97 -4.28 1.71
CA GLU A 102 -11.83 -4.54 2.58
C GLU A 102 -12.19 -4.08 3.99
N PRO A 103 -12.44 -5.00 4.95
CA PRO A 103 -12.94 -4.64 6.29
C PRO A 103 -12.04 -3.66 7.03
N PHE A 104 -10.73 -3.80 6.92
CA PHE A 104 -9.77 -2.83 7.41
C PHE A 104 -8.71 -2.52 6.35
N GLY A 105 -7.92 -3.52 5.93
CA GLY A 105 -6.86 -3.35 4.95
C GLY A 105 -5.49 -3.20 5.61
N LEU A 106 -5.05 -4.22 6.38
CA LEU A 106 -3.72 -4.26 7.00
C LEU A 106 -2.59 -3.98 6.01
N VAL A 107 -2.76 -4.31 4.74
CA VAL A 107 -1.83 -3.97 3.64
C VAL A 107 -1.46 -2.48 3.64
N GLY A 108 -2.41 -1.58 3.91
CA GLY A 108 -2.13 -0.15 4.01
C GLY A 108 -1.21 0.18 5.19
N VAL A 109 -1.49 -0.39 6.36
CA VAL A 109 -0.69 -0.19 7.57
C VAL A 109 0.70 -0.81 7.43
N GLU A 110 0.80 -2.03 6.89
CA GLU A 110 2.06 -2.72 6.61
C GLU A 110 2.96 -1.92 5.66
N SER A 111 2.38 -1.34 4.61
CA SER A 111 3.07 -0.45 3.68
C SER A 111 3.63 0.79 4.39
N ILE A 112 2.80 1.47 5.18
CA ILE A 112 3.19 2.66 5.97
C ILE A 112 4.34 2.30 6.92
N LEU A 113 4.20 1.23 7.72
CA LEU A 113 5.24 0.78 8.64
C LEU A 113 6.57 0.47 7.94
N SER A 114 6.51 0.00 6.71
CA SER A 114 7.69 -0.24 5.85
C SER A 114 8.25 1.03 5.20
N GLY A 115 7.70 2.22 5.52
CA GLY A 115 8.16 3.51 5.00
C GLY A 115 7.62 3.86 3.61
N THR A 116 6.58 3.17 3.13
CA THR A 116 6.02 3.38 1.79
C THR A 116 4.59 3.90 1.88
N PRO A 117 4.33 5.11 1.34
CA PRO A 117 2.99 5.71 1.32
C PRO A 117 2.03 4.91 0.43
N VAL A 118 0.75 5.22 0.53
CA VAL A 118 -0.31 4.44 -0.10
C VAL A 118 -1.19 5.27 -1.03
N VAL A 119 -1.79 4.59 -2.03
CA VAL A 119 -2.88 5.09 -2.87
C VAL A 119 -4.06 4.12 -2.71
N LEU A 120 -5.07 4.50 -1.97
CA LEU A 120 -6.15 3.59 -1.57
C LEU A 120 -7.53 4.11 -1.97
N SER A 121 -8.41 3.17 -2.31
CA SER A 121 -9.83 3.51 -2.42
C SER A 121 -10.41 3.89 -1.05
N SER A 122 -11.17 4.98 -0.99
CA SER A 122 -11.68 5.60 0.25
C SER A 122 -12.66 4.74 1.04
N ASN A 123 -13.14 3.63 0.46
CA ASN A 123 -13.99 2.66 1.15
C ASN A 123 -13.23 1.62 1.99
N MET A 124 -11.89 1.69 2.03
CA MET A 124 -11.07 0.85 2.92
C MET A 124 -10.97 1.50 4.30
N ALA A 125 -11.34 0.77 5.37
CA ALA A 125 -11.40 1.37 6.70
C ALA A 125 -10.03 1.86 7.23
N CYS A 126 -8.90 1.30 6.78
CA CYS A 126 -7.58 1.81 7.17
C CYS A 126 -7.33 3.27 6.75
N THR A 127 -8.10 3.82 5.79
CA THR A 127 -7.97 5.23 5.39
C THR A 127 -8.35 6.19 6.51
N GLU A 128 -9.15 5.76 7.49
CA GLU A 128 -9.53 6.54 8.68
C GLU A 128 -8.34 6.82 9.62
N VAL A 129 -7.33 5.95 9.56
CA VAL A 129 -6.17 5.99 10.46
C VAL A 129 -4.85 6.32 9.78
N ILE A 130 -4.87 6.56 8.48
CA ILE A 130 -3.68 6.96 7.70
C ILE A 130 -3.73 8.47 7.47
N ASN A 131 -2.71 9.18 7.95
CA ASN A 131 -2.63 10.62 7.83
C ASN A 131 -2.42 11.07 6.37
N ALA A 132 -2.88 12.28 6.03
CA ALA A 132 -2.86 12.82 4.67
C ALA A 132 -1.45 12.97 4.05
N ASN A 133 -0.39 12.98 4.84
CA ASN A 133 0.99 13.00 4.36
C ASN A 133 1.49 11.64 3.88
N ALA A 134 0.76 10.56 4.17
CA ALA A 134 1.14 9.19 3.86
C ALA A 134 0.12 8.46 2.97
N GLY A 135 -1.05 9.04 2.72
CA GLY A 135 -2.11 8.45 1.92
C GLY A 135 -2.69 9.40 0.87
N LEU A 136 -2.87 8.89 -0.34
CA LEU A 136 -3.66 9.50 -1.39
C LEU A 136 -4.92 8.63 -1.56
N PHE A 137 -6.09 9.23 -1.42
CA PHE A 137 -7.34 8.49 -1.43
C PHE A 137 -8.18 8.84 -2.64
N PHE A 138 -8.87 7.85 -3.21
CA PHE A 138 -9.71 8.02 -4.39
C PHE A 138 -11.06 7.29 -4.23
N SER A 139 -12.08 7.76 -4.94
CA SER A 139 -13.37 7.08 -5.05
C SER A 139 -13.33 6.07 -6.19
N ARG A 140 -13.81 4.85 -5.95
CA ARG A 140 -13.96 3.86 -7.02
C ARG A 140 -15.05 4.21 -8.03
N ASP A 141 -16.03 5.01 -7.60
CA ASP A 141 -17.18 5.41 -8.42
C ASP A 141 -16.86 6.58 -9.36
N ASP A 142 -15.67 7.18 -9.19
CA ASP A 142 -15.19 8.27 -10.02
C ASP A 142 -13.74 8.01 -10.48
N GLY A 143 -13.60 7.51 -11.71
CA GLY A 143 -12.29 7.19 -12.30
C GLY A 143 -11.33 8.40 -12.42
N LYS A 144 -11.85 9.65 -12.42
CA LYS A 144 -11.01 10.85 -12.41
C LYS A 144 -10.22 10.97 -11.10
N THR A 145 -10.80 10.56 -9.98
CA THR A 145 -10.12 10.63 -8.68
C THR A 145 -8.95 9.66 -8.59
N LEU A 146 -9.04 8.48 -9.20
CA LEU A 146 -7.92 7.54 -9.32
C LEU A 146 -6.79 8.16 -10.18
N SER A 147 -7.13 8.73 -11.34
CA SER A 147 -6.14 9.38 -12.21
C SER A 147 -5.40 10.50 -11.48
N HIS A 148 -6.13 11.38 -10.81
CA HIS A 148 -5.54 12.48 -10.01
C HIS A 148 -4.65 11.96 -8.88
N ALA A 149 -5.06 10.89 -8.18
CA ALA A 149 -4.24 10.31 -7.11
C ALA A 149 -2.92 9.75 -7.65
N ILE A 150 -2.95 9.06 -8.80
CA ILE A 150 -1.72 8.52 -9.43
C ILE A 150 -0.84 9.65 -9.97
N GLU A 151 -1.38 10.66 -10.64
CA GLU A 151 -0.65 11.84 -11.11
C GLU A 151 0.03 12.58 -9.94
N ARG A 152 -0.69 12.75 -8.84
CA ARG A 152 -0.14 13.34 -7.62
C ARG A 152 0.99 12.48 -7.02
N ALA A 153 0.84 11.15 -7.00
CA ALA A 153 1.87 10.22 -6.56
C ALA A 153 3.15 10.34 -7.39
N VAL A 154 3.02 10.42 -8.73
CA VAL A 154 4.15 10.63 -9.66
C VAL A 154 4.85 11.97 -9.35
N THR A 155 4.07 13.03 -9.15
CA THR A 155 4.61 14.35 -8.81
C THR A 155 5.42 14.29 -7.51
N LEU A 156 4.84 13.71 -6.45
CA LEU A 156 5.51 13.60 -5.15
C LEU A 156 6.77 12.72 -5.21
N LYS A 157 6.76 11.66 -6.01
CA LYS A 157 7.97 10.84 -6.24
C LYS A 157 9.07 11.66 -6.89
N ASN A 158 8.75 12.47 -7.91
CA ASN A 158 9.72 13.33 -8.59
C ASN A 158 10.24 14.46 -7.68
N GLU A 159 9.47 14.87 -6.67
CA GLU A 159 9.88 15.80 -5.62
C GLU A 159 10.68 15.13 -4.47
N GLY A 160 10.95 13.81 -4.54
CA GLY A 160 11.61 13.05 -3.48
C GLY A 160 10.74 12.81 -2.24
N LYS A 161 9.43 12.93 -2.36
CA LYS A 161 8.45 12.85 -1.24
C LYS A 161 7.64 11.54 -1.21
N SER A 162 8.13 10.47 -1.87
CA SER A 162 7.47 9.16 -1.91
C SER A 162 8.00 8.19 -0.85
N LYS A 163 8.59 8.68 0.23
CA LYS A 163 9.09 7.86 1.34
C LYS A 163 8.76 8.50 2.68
N LEU A 164 8.45 7.63 3.65
CA LEU A 164 8.17 8.03 5.03
C LEU A 164 9.40 7.71 5.89
N THR A 165 9.92 8.72 6.56
CA THR A 165 11.06 8.57 7.49
C THR A 165 10.60 8.25 8.90
N GLU A 166 9.35 8.60 9.24
CA GLU A 166 8.74 8.36 10.55
C GLU A 166 7.37 7.67 10.38
N PRO A 167 7.36 6.35 10.07
CA PRO A 167 6.13 5.61 9.74
C PRO A 167 5.05 5.67 10.81
N PHE A 168 5.42 5.59 12.10
CA PHE A 168 4.44 5.61 13.19
C PHE A 168 3.70 6.94 13.28
N SER A 169 4.35 8.07 12.98
CA SER A 169 3.70 9.38 12.97
C SER A 169 2.67 9.53 11.84
N ALA A 170 2.70 8.66 10.85
CA ALA A 170 1.76 8.61 9.74
C ALA A 170 0.45 7.86 10.06
N LEU A 171 0.35 7.27 11.25
CA LEU A 171 -0.81 6.52 11.71
C LEU A 171 -1.48 7.24 12.89
N ALA A 172 -2.81 7.32 12.87
CA ALA A 172 -3.61 7.91 13.96
C ALA A 172 -3.91 6.91 15.10
N PHE A 173 -3.25 5.76 15.13
CA PHE A 173 -3.36 4.75 16.19
C PHE A 173 -2.02 4.04 16.39
N ASP A 174 -1.86 3.39 17.52
CA ASP A 174 -0.69 2.55 17.80
C ASP A 174 -0.92 1.12 17.25
N PRO A 175 -0.18 0.67 16.23
CA PRO A 175 -0.37 -0.64 15.61
C PRO A 175 0.26 -1.80 16.39
N HIS A 176 0.90 -1.57 17.56
CA HIS A 176 1.54 -2.64 18.33
C HIS A 176 0.52 -3.61 18.94
N LEU A 177 0.85 -4.91 18.91
CA LEU A 177 0.01 -5.95 19.49
C LEU A 177 -0.26 -5.72 20.98
N ASN A 178 0.74 -5.29 21.75
CA ASN A 178 0.59 -5.05 23.18
C ASN A 178 -0.44 -3.96 23.48
N THR A 179 -0.42 -2.85 22.75
CA THR A 179 -1.42 -1.76 22.87
C THR A 179 -2.82 -2.27 22.53
N HIS A 180 -2.95 -3.02 21.43
CA HIS A 180 -4.22 -3.65 21.07
C HIS A 180 -4.76 -4.57 22.19
N MET A 181 -3.92 -5.42 22.77
CA MET A 181 -4.32 -6.31 23.86
C MET A 181 -4.74 -5.57 25.12
N GLN A 182 -4.06 -4.48 25.47
CA GLN A 182 -4.45 -3.62 26.60
C GLN A 182 -5.83 -2.96 26.36
N GLU A 183 -6.09 -2.49 25.15
CA GLU A 183 -7.40 -1.92 24.76
C GLU A 183 -8.52 -2.98 24.85
N VAL A 184 -8.28 -4.20 24.37
CA VAL A 184 -9.23 -5.33 24.49
C VAL A 184 -9.53 -5.64 25.96
N GLN A 185 -8.51 -5.75 26.79
CA GLN A 185 -8.67 -6.00 28.24
C GLN A 185 -9.48 -4.88 28.92
N ARG A 186 -9.20 -3.62 28.59
CA ARG A 186 -9.93 -2.48 29.14
C ARG A 186 -11.42 -2.54 28.78
N LEU A 187 -11.74 -2.89 27.55
CA LEU A 187 -13.16 -3.02 27.12
C LEU A 187 -13.86 -4.19 27.80
N LEU A 188 -13.20 -5.34 27.96
CA LEU A 188 -13.79 -6.49 28.65
C LEU A 188 -14.11 -6.19 30.11
N GLN A 189 -13.31 -5.38 30.80
CA GLN A 189 -13.58 -4.95 32.19
C GLN A 189 -14.77 -4.00 32.31
N GLN A 190 -15.21 -3.38 31.22
CA GLN A 190 -16.36 -2.47 31.20
C GLN A 190 -17.69 -3.18 30.89
N LEU A 191 -17.66 -4.46 30.50
CA LEU A 191 -18.86 -5.23 30.26
C LEU A 191 -19.55 -5.55 31.60
N PRO A 192 -20.87 -5.32 31.70
CA PRO A 192 -21.62 -5.77 32.88
C PRO A 192 -21.59 -7.29 32.94
N LEU A 193 -21.28 -7.85 34.12
CA LEU A 193 -21.40 -9.28 34.42
C LEU A 193 -22.87 -9.70 34.41
#